data_32487700973a06c46d06da38f4deebc1
#
_entry.id   32487700973a06c46d06da38f4deebc1
#
_cell.length_a   1.000
_cell.length_b   1.000
_cell.length_c   1.000
_cell.angle_alpha   90.00
_cell.angle_beta   90.00
_cell.angle_gamma   90.00
#
_symmetry.space_group_name_H-M   'P 1'
#
loop_
_entity.id
_entity.type
_entity.pdbx_description
1 polymer ?
#
loop_
_entity_poly.entity_id
_entity_poly.type
_entity_poly.pdbx_seq_one_letter_code
_entity_poly.pdbx_strand_id
1 'polypeptide(L)'
;MIYREVLAQAYEYTEPRLGMSRWPTLSETANHLLFNLTESDGGNQVPTVDARLKAAATVDSVWSSRETVIVERMDDGQWRVAGYGRTPDDGLGDIDLKVTTSGTVYAIALDNFGVTFVPGLAVAVGDRVRPAAFGGWVYEVTEPGELPAAEPEWWPAIGENPSRPLGTARAIAVRYYRPLAHGPVPVERI
;
A
#
# COMPACT_ATOMS: atom_id res chain seq x y z
N MET A 1 -1.97 4.64 11.81
CA MET A 1 -1.07 5.48 11.01
C MET A 1 -0.95 4.97 9.57
N ILE A 2 -0.83 3.67 9.32
CA ILE A 2 -0.71 3.02 7.99
C ILE A 2 -1.95 3.25 7.11
N TYR A 3 -3.13 3.23 7.69
CA TYR A 3 -4.39 3.47 6.94
C TYR A 3 -4.46 4.82 6.21
N ARG A 4 -3.76 5.83 6.70
CA ARG A 4 -3.77 7.18 6.12
C ARG A 4 -3.02 7.25 4.79
N GLU A 5 -1.85 6.61 4.74
CA GLU A 5 -1.03 6.62 3.53
C GLU A 5 -1.62 5.77 2.40
N VAL A 6 -2.23 4.63 2.76
CA VAL A 6 -2.85 3.73 1.80
C VAL A 6 -4.07 4.34 1.14
N LEU A 7 -4.95 4.96 1.92
CA LEU A 7 -6.14 5.62 1.38
C LEU A 7 -5.78 6.86 0.55
N ALA A 8 -4.78 7.63 0.95
CA ALA A 8 -4.27 8.74 0.17
C ALA A 8 -3.72 8.28 -1.20
N GLN A 9 -2.97 7.20 -1.22
CA GLN A 9 -2.45 6.63 -2.47
C GLN A 9 -3.55 6.04 -3.36
N ALA A 10 -4.54 5.37 -2.79
CA ALA A 10 -5.68 4.85 -3.55
C ALA A 10 -6.54 5.98 -4.14
N TYR A 11 -6.69 7.09 -3.43
CA TYR A 11 -7.47 8.24 -3.86
C TYR A 11 -6.79 9.02 -4.99
N GLU A 12 -5.50 9.24 -4.92
CA GLU A 12 -4.73 9.88 -6.02
C GLU A 12 -4.90 9.15 -7.36
N TYR A 13 -5.16 7.85 -7.31
CA TYR A 13 -5.28 7.04 -8.52
C TYR A 13 -6.66 7.09 -9.18
N THR A 14 -7.69 7.45 -8.44
CA THR A 14 -9.08 7.48 -8.94
C THR A 14 -9.51 8.84 -9.48
N GLU A 15 -8.86 9.93 -9.09
CA GLU A 15 -9.19 11.30 -9.45
C GLU A 15 -8.94 11.71 -10.92
N PRO A 16 -7.96 11.17 -11.70
CA PRO A 16 -7.73 11.59 -13.08
C PRO A 16 -8.95 11.47 -14.00
N ARG A 17 -9.97 10.77 -13.56
CA ARG A 17 -11.17 10.51 -14.38
C ARG A 17 -12.33 11.48 -14.15
N LEU A 18 -12.23 12.33 -13.15
CA LEU A 18 -13.33 13.24 -12.78
C LEU A 18 -13.26 14.64 -13.39
N GLY A 19 -12.30 14.90 -14.28
CA GLY A 19 -12.23 16.16 -15.06
C GLY A 19 -11.91 17.41 -14.24
N MET A 20 -11.28 17.26 -13.09
CA MET A 20 -10.86 18.41 -12.28
C MET A 20 -9.72 19.16 -12.94
N SER A 21 -9.84 20.47 -13.06
CA SER A 21 -8.86 21.36 -13.71
C SER A 21 -7.59 21.60 -12.88
N ARG A 22 -7.56 21.11 -11.64
CA ARG A 22 -6.42 21.24 -10.72
C ARG A 22 -6.43 20.06 -9.74
N TRP A 23 -5.28 19.42 -9.60
CA TRP A 23 -5.06 18.38 -8.59
C TRP A 23 -4.86 19.04 -7.22
N PRO A 24 -5.56 18.59 -6.18
CA PRO A 24 -5.21 18.95 -4.83
C PRO A 24 -3.78 18.49 -4.53
N THR A 25 -3.04 19.24 -3.73
CA THR A 25 -1.73 18.80 -3.26
C THR A 25 -1.89 17.53 -2.40
N LEU A 26 -0.86 16.69 -2.31
CA LEU A 26 -0.85 15.51 -1.42
C LEU A 26 -1.32 15.84 0.00
N SER A 27 -0.95 17.03 0.49
CA SER A 27 -1.36 17.53 1.81
C SER A 27 -2.86 17.79 1.88
N GLU A 28 -3.46 18.38 0.84
CA GLU A 28 -4.90 18.67 0.79
C GLU A 28 -5.70 17.38 0.67
N THR A 29 -5.24 16.43 -0.16
CA THR A 29 -5.87 15.12 -0.32
C THR A 29 -5.80 14.31 0.97
N ALA A 30 -4.64 14.27 1.63
CA ALA A 30 -4.48 13.60 2.91
C ALA A 30 -5.36 14.22 4.01
N ASN A 31 -5.44 15.54 4.06
CA ASN A 31 -6.29 16.24 5.04
C ASN A 31 -7.78 15.99 4.76
N HIS A 32 -8.19 15.94 3.51
CA HIS A 32 -9.58 15.66 3.13
C HIS A 32 -9.97 14.22 3.51
N LEU A 33 -9.11 13.25 3.21
CA LEU A 33 -9.32 11.85 3.62
C LEU A 33 -9.35 11.68 5.14
N LEU A 34 -8.46 12.37 5.86
CA LEU A 34 -8.43 12.35 7.32
C LEU A 34 -9.70 12.95 7.93
N PHE A 35 -10.21 14.01 7.33
CA PHE A 35 -11.45 14.65 7.77
C PHE A 35 -12.64 13.69 7.59
N ASN A 36 -12.76 13.08 6.42
CA ASN A 36 -13.83 12.12 6.14
C ASN A 36 -13.77 10.86 7.03
N LEU A 37 -12.57 10.37 7.34
CA LEU A 37 -12.39 9.23 8.25
C LEU A 37 -12.71 9.57 9.71
N THR A 38 -12.52 10.81 10.13
CA THR A 38 -12.88 11.27 11.48
C THR A 38 -14.37 11.56 11.61
N GLU A 39 -15.02 12.03 10.58
CA GLU A 39 -16.47 12.24 10.59
C GLU A 39 -17.27 10.93 10.60
N SER A 40 -16.75 9.85 10.02
CA SER A 40 -17.42 8.55 10.04
C SER A 40 -17.44 7.91 11.44
N ASP A 41 -16.55 8.32 12.35
CA ASP A 41 -16.54 7.86 13.75
C ASP A 41 -17.60 8.60 14.64
N GLY A 42 -18.27 9.61 14.09
CA GLY A 42 -19.08 10.56 14.85
C GLY A 42 -20.59 10.38 14.79
N GLY A 43 -21.16 9.17 14.75
CA GLY A 43 -22.58 9.14 15.07
C GLY A 43 -23.52 8.12 14.46
N ASN A 44 -23.21 7.46 13.36
CA ASN A 44 -24.00 6.34 12.87
C ASN A 44 -23.08 5.15 12.58
N GLN A 45 -22.72 4.42 13.63
CA GLN A 45 -22.02 3.14 13.41
C GLN A 45 -22.99 2.21 12.67
N VAL A 46 -22.69 1.98 11.40
CA VAL A 46 -23.40 0.95 10.63
C VAL A 46 -23.18 -0.39 11.33
N PRO A 47 -24.25 -1.13 11.68
CA PRO A 47 -24.11 -2.42 12.33
C PRO A 47 -23.24 -3.37 11.52
N THR A 48 -22.24 -3.96 12.18
CA THR A 48 -21.32 -4.89 11.56
C THR A 48 -21.34 -6.24 12.26
N VAL A 49 -21.01 -7.27 11.52
CA VAL A 49 -20.77 -8.62 12.01
C VAL A 49 -19.31 -9.00 11.82
N ASP A 50 -18.81 -9.86 12.67
CA ASP A 50 -17.48 -10.41 12.50
C ASP A 50 -17.45 -11.31 11.27
N ALA A 51 -16.36 -11.27 10.54
CA ALA A 51 -16.14 -12.08 9.36
C ALA A 51 -14.66 -12.38 9.17
N ARG A 52 -14.37 -13.34 8.32
CA ARG A 52 -13.01 -13.76 7.99
C ARG A 52 -12.84 -13.87 6.49
N LEU A 53 -11.72 -13.39 6.01
CA LEU A 53 -11.26 -13.55 4.64
C LEU A 53 -10.05 -14.49 4.63
N LYS A 54 -10.12 -15.56 3.82
CA LYS A 54 -8.93 -16.33 3.46
C LYS A 54 -8.23 -15.63 2.29
N ALA A 55 -7.01 -15.15 2.52
CA ALA A 55 -6.26 -14.37 1.57
C ALA A 55 -4.85 -14.91 1.35
N ALA A 56 -4.37 -14.77 0.13
CA ALA A 56 -2.99 -15.00 -0.25
C ALA A 56 -2.59 -13.97 -1.30
N ALA A 57 -1.30 -13.66 -1.36
CA ALA A 57 -0.75 -12.85 -2.43
C ALA A 57 0.37 -13.61 -3.15
N THR A 58 0.45 -13.45 -4.46
CA THR A 58 1.56 -13.98 -5.27
C THR A 58 2.19 -12.87 -6.10
N VAL A 59 3.50 -12.94 -6.26
CA VAL A 59 4.27 -12.12 -7.18
C VAL A 59 5.00 -13.08 -8.12
N ASP A 60 4.75 -12.95 -9.41
CA ASP A 60 5.29 -13.85 -10.43
C ASP A 60 5.08 -15.35 -10.09
N SER A 61 3.87 -15.67 -9.57
CA SER A 61 3.44 -17.00 -9.13
C SER A 61 4.14 -17.54 -7.86
N VAL A 62 4.91 -16.73 -7.17
CA VAL A 62 5.54 -17.07 -5.88
C VAL A 62 4.72 -16.43 -4.75
N TRP A 63 4.42 -17.23 -3.71
CA TRP A 63 3.77 -16.72 -2.51
C TRP A 63 4.57 -15.57 -1.91
N SER A 64 3.89 -14.52 -1.54
CA SER A 64 4.53 -13.31 -1.02
C SER A 64 3.72 -12.70 0.10
N SER A 65 4.39 -12.44 1.22
CA SER A 65 3.75 -11.72 2.31
C SER A 65 3.48 -10.28 1.89
N ARG A 66 2.20 -9.87 1.94
CA ARG A 66 1.76 -8.51 1.58
C ARG A 66 0.83 -7.96 2.64
N GLU A 67 1.01 -6.70 2.96
CA GLU A 67 -0.01 -5.97 3.69
C GLU A 67 -1.26 -5.88 2.83
N THR A 68 -2.41 -6.11 3.45
CA THR A 68 -3.68 -6.19 2.73
C THR A 68 -4.71 -5.36 3.46
N VAL A 69 -5.26 -4.39 2.75
CA VAL A 69 -6.40 -3.60 3.20
C VAL A 69 -7.67 -4.18 2.60
N ILE A 70 -8.65 -4.40 3.45
CA ILE A 70 -9.95 -4.89 3.03
C ILE A 70 -10.94 -3.74 3.12
N VAL A 71 -11.58 -3.46 2.00
CA VAL A 71 -12.60 -2.42 1.89
C VAL A 71 -13.95 -3.04 1.56
N GLU A 72 -14.99 -2.43 2.08
CA GLU A 72 -16.35 -2.83 1.82
C GLU A 72 -17.10 -1.69 1.13
N ARG A 73 -17.82 -2.02 0.07
CA ARG A 73 -18.82 -1.16 -0.51
C ARG A 73 -20.17 -1.52 0.11
N MET A 74 -20.74 -0.61 0.85
CA MET A 74 -22.05 -0.75 1.49
C MET A 74 -23.20 -0.57 0.48
N ASP A 75 -24.39 -0.98 0.85
CA ASP A 75 -25.57 -0.92 -0.03
C ASP A 75 -25.97 0.51 -0.44
N ASP A 76 -25.65 1.49 0.38
CA ASP A 76 -25.82 2.92 0.09
C ASP A 76 -24.78 3.47 -0.89
N GLY A 77 -23.81 2.62 -1.31
CA GLY A 77 -22.71 2.95 -2.21
C GLY A 77 -21.50 3.57 -1.53
N GLN A 78 -21.54 3.80 -0.22
CA GLN A 78 -20.37 4.30 0.53
C GLN A 78 -19.31 3.20 0.71
N TRP A 79 -18.08 3.62 0.85
CA TRP A 79 -16.93 2.75 1.07
C TRP A 79 -16.39 2.90 2.48
N ARG A 80 -15.98 1.80 3.08
CA ARG A 80 -15.29 1.80 4.36
C ARG A 80 -14.18 0.77 4.40
N VAL A 81 -13.22 0.93 5.31
CA VAL A 81 -12.25 -0.10 5.63
C VAL A 81 -12.93 -1.12 6.54
N ALA A 82 -13.00 -2.37 6.09
CA ALA A 82 -13.59 -3.48 6.83
C ALA A 82 -12.56 -4.25 7.67
N GLY A 83 -11.29 -4.19 7.29
CA GLY A 83 -10.22 -4.84 8.01
C GLY A 83 -8.86 -4.60 7.38
N TYR A 84 -7.84 -5.09 8.08
CA TYR A 84 -6.45 -4.99 7.68
C TYR A 84 -5.70 -6.22 8.20
N GLY A 85 -4.78 -6.73 7.42
CA GLY A 85 -3.94 -7.85 7.80
C GLY A 85 -2.75 -8.04 6.87
N ARG A 86 -2.08 -9.16 7.01
CA ARG A 86 -0.94 -9.53 6.17
C ARG A 86 -1.15 -10.94 5.64
N THR A 87 -0.97 -11.13 4.35
CA THR A 87 -0.93 -12.48 3.78
C THR A 87 0.37 -13.17 4.18
N PRO A 88 0.37 -14.50 4.42
CA PRO A 88 1.59 -15.26 4.62
C PRO A 88 2.40 -15.37 3.30
N ASP A 89 3.62 -15.87 3.40
CA ASP A 89 4.51 -16.11 2.28
C ASP A 89 4.54 -17.59 1.84
N ASP A 90 3.67 -18.42 2.42
CA ASP A 90 3.63 -19.86 2.21
C ASP A 90 2.23 -20.40 1.85
N GLY A 91 1.25 -19.53 1.62
CA GLY A 91 -0.09 -19.98 1.24
C GLY A 91 -1.22 -19.03 1.62
N LEU A 92 -2.34 -19.59 2.06
CA LEU A 92 -3.52 -18.87 2.50
C LEU A 92 -3.45 -18.55 3.99
N GLY A 93 -3.73 -17.32 4.35
CA GLY A 93 -3.89 -16.85 5.73
C GLY A 93 -5.26 -16.25 5.99
N ASP A 94 -5.63 -16.18 7.25
CA ASP A 94 -6.89 -15.61 7.69
C ASP A 94 -6.69 -14.15 8.07
N ILE A 95 -7.61 -13.29 7.59
CA ILE A 95 -7.70 -11.87 7.98
C ILE A 95 -9.08 -11.64 8.58
N ASP A 96 -9.11 -11.24 9.85
CA ASP A 96 -10.35 -10.93 10.55
C ASP A 96 -10.89 -9.56 10.14
N LEU A 97 -12.20 -9.47 9.95
CA LEU A 97 -12.90 -8.32 9.39
C LEU A 97 -14.13 -7.98 10.22
N LYS A 98 -14.60 -6.75 10.04
CA LYS A 98 -15.96 -6.34 10.45
C LYS A 98 -16.71 -5.84 9.21
N VAL A 99 -17.73 -6.56 8.80
CA VAL A 99 -18.50 -6.26 7.59
C VAL A 99 -19.99 -6.04 7.90
N THR A 100 -20.69 -5.36 7.02
CA THR A 100 -22.16 -5.32 7.06
C THR A 100 -22.74 -6.67 6.62
N THR A 101 -24.04 -6.87 6.81
CA THR A 101 -24.69 -8.12 6.42
C THR A 101 -24.79 -8.32 4.91
N SER A 102 -24.75 -7.23 4.13
CA SER A 102 -25.03 -7.19 2.69
C SER A 102 -23.96 -6.53 1.83
N GLY A 103 -22.99 -5.85 2.44
CA GLY A 103 -21.94 -5.14 1.72
C GLY A 103 -21.03 -6.06 0.89
N THR A 104 -20.46 -5.49 -0.14
CA THR A 104 -19.54 -6.18 -1.07
C THR A 104 -18.09 -5.88 -0.72
N VAL A 105 -17.29 -6.91 -0.55
CA VAL A 105 -15.93 -6.81 -0.02
C VAL A 105 -14.88 -6.91 -1.14
N TYR A 106 -13.85 -6.10 -1.03
CA TYR A 106 -12.69 -6.08 -1.94
C TYR A 106 -11.41 -6.07 -1.12
N ALA A 107 -10.37 -6.75 -1.63
CA ALA A 107 -9.06 -6.83 -1.01
C ALA A 107 -8.02 -6.08 -1.86
N ILE A 108 -7.16 -5.30 -1.21
CA ILE A 108 -6.08 -4.54 -1.84
C ILE A 108 -4.77 -5.00 -1.18
N ALA A 109 -3.99 -5.79 -1.91
CA ALA A 109 -2.65 -6.17 -1.46
C ALA A 109 -1.65 -5.06 -1.82
N LEU A 110 -0.87 -4.64 -0.84
CA LEU A 110 0.07 -3.53 -0.94
C LEU A 110 1.49 -4.05 -1.07
N ASP A 111 2.25 -3.48 -1.98
CA ASP A 111 3.71 -3.61 -1.98
C ASP A 111 4.32 -2.45 -1.17
N ASN A 112 5.48 -2.68 -0.57
CA ASN A 112 6.20 -1.64 0.15
C ASN A 112 6.80 -0.65 -0.86
N PHE A 113 6.22 0.55 -0.92
CA PHE A 113 6.67 1.61 -1.83
C PHE A 113 7.93 2.33 -1.33
N GLY A 114 8.29 2.13 -0.07
CA GLY A 114 9.44 2.76 0.55
C GLY A 114 9.29 4.27 0.75
N VAL A 115 10.38 4.90 1.15
CA VAL A 115 10.48 6.36 1.33
C VAL A 115 11.01 7.00 0.07
N THR A 116 10.61 8.24 -0.22
CA THR A 116 11.24 9.03 -1.30
C THR A 116 12.68 9.34 -0.91
N PHE A 117 13.58 9.36 -1.88
CA PHE A 117 14.97 9.74 -1.68
C PHE A 117 15.09 11.09 -0.94
N VAL A 118 15.87 11.09 0.11
CA VAL A 118 16.27 12.29 0.86
C VAL A 118 17.78 12.26 1.05
N PRO A 119 18.51 13.30 0.64
CA PRO A 119 19.96 13.36 0.83
C PRO A 119 20.38 13.13 2.29
N GLY A 120 21.37 12.27 2.51
CA GLY A 120 21.91 11.99 3.83
C GLY A 120 20.99 11.22 4.78
N LEU A 121 19.86 10.70 4.31
CA LEU A 121 18.97 9.88 5.15
C LEU A 121 19.69 8.61 5.57
N ALA A 122 19.70 8.34 6.89
CA ALA A 122 20.17 7.08 7.42
C ALA A 122 19.15 5.97 7.14
N VAL A 123 19.61 4.83 6.62
CA VAL A 123 18.78 3.69 6.22
C VAL A 123 19.32 2.39 6.81
N ALA A 124 18.41 1.49 7.14
CA ALA A 124 18.69 0.16 7.68
C ALA A 124 18.45 -0.93 6.62
N VAL A 125 18.96 -2.13 6.89
CA VAL A 125 18.70 -3.31 6.04
C VAL A 125 17.20 -3.58 5.96
N GLY A 126 16.69 -3.78 4.74
CA GLY A 126 15.28 -4.00 4.45
C GLY A 126 14.47 -2.73 4.20
N ASP A 127 15.01 -1.55 4.51
CA ASP A 127 14.38 -0.29 4.10
C ASP A 127 14.33 -0.21 2.57
N ARG A 128 13.27 0.44 2.06
CA ARG A 128 13.13 0.70 0.63
C ARG A 128 13.14 2.19 0.37
N VAL A 129 13.94 2.57 -0.63
CA VAL A 129 14.08 3.94 -1.11
C VAL A 129 13.59 4.01 -2.55
N ARG A 130 12.88 5.05 -2.90
CA ARG A 130 12.45 5.30 -4.28
C ARG A 130 12.98 6.61 -4.82
N PRO A 131 13.19 6.71 -6.14
CA PRO A 131 13.50 7.96 -6.82
C PRO A 131 12.43 9.03 -6.57
N ALA A 132 12.81 10.32 -6.60
CA ALA A 132 11.86 11.42 -6.63
C ALA A 132 10.98 11.34 -7.90
N ALA A 133 11.60 11.01 -9.05
CA ALA A 133 10.87 10.66 -10.27
C ALA A 133 10.77 9.13 -10.38
N PHE A 134 9.65 8.58 -9.95
CA PHE A 134 9.46 7.13 -9.88
C PHE A 134 9.45 6.46 -11.25
N GLY A 135 10.39 5.53 -11.48
CA GLY A 135 10.58 4.79 -12.73
C GLY A 135 10.16 3.31 -12.69
N GLY A 136 9.37 2.89 -11.70
CA GLY A 136 8.90 1.50 -11.55
C GLY A 136 9.76 0.62 -10.63
N TRP A 137 10.85 1.16 -10.10
CA TRP A 137 11.78 0.46 -9.24
C TRP A 137 11.89 1.13 -7.87
N VAL A 138 12.01 0.32 -6.84
CA VAL A 138 12.43 0.72 -5.49
C VAL A 138 13.75 0.05 -5.17
N TYR A 139 14.49 0.59 -4.23
CA TYR A 139 15.84 0.13 -3.89
C TYR A 139 15.84 -0.37 -2.46
N GLU A 140 15.93 -1.69 -2.32
CA GLU A 140 15.94 -2.36 -1.02
C GLU A 140 17.35 -2.38 -0.47
N VAL A 141 17.53 -1.82 0.72
CA VAL A 141 18.81 -1.69 1.39
C VAL A 141 19.28 -3.07 1.87
N THR A 142 20.49 -3.46 1.45
CA THR A 142 21.15 -4.71 1.83
C THR A 142 22.25 -4.51 2.86
N GLU A 143 22.83 -3.30 2.92
CA GLU A 143 23.80 -2.90 3.94
C GLU A 143 23.43 -1.50 4.42
N PRO A 144 23.39 -1.27 5.75
CA PRO A 144 22.95 -0.01 6.31
C PRO A 144 23.97 1.11 6.06
N GLY A 145 23.50 2.36 6.10
CA GLY A 145 24.37 3.52 5.90
C GLY A 145 23.56 4.78 5.68
N GLU A 146 24.15 5.77 5.05
CA GLU A 146 23.51 7.03 4.69
C GLU A 146 23.40 7.13 3.17
N LEU A 147 22.26 7.67 2.71
CA LEU A 147 22.03 7.97 1.30
C LEU A 147 22.99 9.07 0.83
N PRO A 148 23.32 9.12 -0.49
CA PRO A 148 24.22 10.14 -1.01
C PRO A 148 23.66 11.55 -0.85
N ALA A 149 24.56 12.55 -0.89
CA ALA A 149 24.19 13.96 -0.79
C ALA A 149 23.37 14.49 -1.99
N ALA A 150 23.39 13.77 -3.11
CA ALA A 150 22.60 14.06 -4.30
C ALA A 150 21.94 12.78 -4.80
N GLU A 151 20.80 12.92 -5.43
CA GLU A 151 20.08 11.79 -6.02
C GLU A 151 20.95 11.08 -7.06
N PRO A 152 21.20 9.76 -6.92
CA PRO A 152 22.08 9.04 -7.83
C PRO A 152 21.40 8.73 -9.17
N GLU A 153 22.18 8.27 -10.13
CA GLU A 153 21.62 7.60 -11.29
C GLU A 153 21.05 6.23 -10.85
N TRP A 154 19.75 6.07 -11.00
CA TRP A 154 19.03 4.89 -10.60
C TRP A 154 19.15 3.79 -11.65
N TRP A 155 19.19 2.53 -11.22
CA TRP A 155 19.41 1.38 -12.10
C TRP A 155 18.22 0.39 -12.06
N PRO A 156 17.88 -0.26 -13.16
CA PRO A 156 16.92 -1.35 -13.17
C PRO A 156 17.58 -2.68 -12.72
N ALA A 157 16.76 -3.62 -12.23
CA ALA A 157 17.20 -5.00 -12.06
C ALA A 157 17.20 -5.71 -13.43
N ILE A 158 18.37 -5.86 -14.04
CA ILE A 158 18.58 -6.57 -15.31
C ILE A 158 19.60 -7.66 -15.09
N GLY A 159 19.24 -8.91 -15.39
CA GLY A 159 20.10 -10.07 -15.19
C GLY A 159 20.43 -10.31 -13.71
N GLU A 160 21.71 -10.54 -13.40
CA GLU A 160 22.17 -10.52 -12.03
C GLU A 160 21.94 -9.13 -11.44
N ASN A 161 21.36 -9.07 -10.26
CA ASN A 161 21.05 -7.84 -9.57
C ASN A 161 21.90 -7.69 -8.30
N PRO A 162 23.23 -7.49 -8.44
CA PRO A 162 24.10 -7.39 -7.29
C PRO A 162 23.81 -6.11 -6.50
N SER A 163 24.08 -6.17 -5.22
CA SER A 163 24.02 -5.00 -4.35
C SER A 163 25.00 -3.91 -4.83
N ARG A 164 24.50 -2.69 -5.05
CA ARG A 164 25.27 -1.53 -5.52
C ARG A 164 25.36 -0.46 -4.45
N PRO A 165 26.42 0.36 -4.48
CA PRO A 165 26.55 1.50 -3.58
C PRO A 165 25.40 2.49 -3.74
N LEU A 166 24.86 2.96 -2.61
CA LEU A 166 23.84 3.99 -2.50
C LEU A 166 24.24 4.95 -1.37
N GLY A 167 25.22 5.82 -1.62
CA GLY A 167 25.94 6.56 -0.59
C GLY A 167 26.92 5.65 0.17
N THR A 168 26.84 5.63 1.50
CA THR A 168 27.58 4.66 2.32
C THR A 168 26.81 3.35 2.53
N ALA A 169 25.49 3.35 2.24
CA ALA A 169 24.67 2.15 2.19
C ALA A 169 24.86 1.36 0.90
N ARG A 170 24.29 0.16 0.85
CA ARG A 170 24.17 -0.61 -0.40
C ARG A 170 22.74 -1.09 -0.59
N ALA A 171 22.30 -1.22 -1.85
CA ALA A 171 20.95 -1.63 -2.19
C ALA A 171 20.91 -2.48 -3.47
N ILE A 172 19.81 -3.22 -3.61
CA ILE A 172 19.39 -3.90 -4.84
C ILE A 172 18.16 -3.20 -5.42
N ALA A 173 18.03 -3.18 -6.75
CA ALA A 173 16.80 -2.70 -7.38
C ALA A 173 15.73 -3.79 -7.29
N VAL A 174 14.52 -3.40 -6.85
CA VAL A 174 13.36 -4.29 -6.73
C VAL A 174 12.22 -3.67 -7.53
N ARG A 175 11.53 -4.47 -8.34
CA ARG A 175 10.36 -4.00 -9.08
C ARG A 175 9.23 -3.73 -8.10
N TYR A 176 8.64 -2.54 -8.21
CA TYR A 176 7.44 -2.21 -7.46
C TYR A 176 6.19 -2.66 -8.21
N TYR A 177 5.34 -3.39 -7.51
CA TYR A 177 4.06 -3.83 -8.03
C TYR A 177 2.95 -2.93 -7.50
N ARG A 178 2.30 -2.21 -8.40
CA ARG A 178 1.19 -1.32 -8.03
C ARG A 178 0.06 -2.12 -7.40
N PRO A 179 -0.51 -1.63 -6.30
CA PRO A 179 -1.67 -2.28 -5.69
C PRO A 179 -2.82 -2.43 -6.69
N LEU A 180 -3.42 -3.61 -6.69
CA LEU A 180 -4.64 -3.88 -7.45
C LEU A 180 -5.74 -4.29 -6.48
N ALA A 181 -6.94 -3.74 -6.69
CA ALA A 181 -8.11 -4.19 -5.97
C ALA A 181 -8.62 -5.50 -6.59
N HIS A 182 -8.81 -6.49 -5.74
CA HIS A 182 -9.38 -7.78 -6.09
C HIS A 182 -10.77 -7.91 -5.47
N GLY A 183 -11.74 -8.31 -6.27
CA GLY A 183 -13.09 -8.53 -5.76
C GLY A 183 -14.17 -8.49 -6.84
N PRO A 184 -15.39 -8.76 -6.42
CA PRO A 184 -15.81 -9.11 -5.04
C PRO A 184 -15.14 -10.36 -4.49
N VAL A 185 -14.70 -10.32 -3.22
CA VAL A 185 -14.13 -11.50 -2.55
C VAL A 185 -15.15 -12.10 -1.59
N PRO A 186 -15.27 -13.44 -1.53
CA PRO A 186 -16.14 -14.09 -0.55
C PRO A 186 -15.54 -13.95 0.85
N VAL A 187 -16.40 -13.69 1.83
CA VAL A 187 -16.04 -13.67 3.25
C VAL A 187 -16.93 -14.60 4.04
N GLU A 188 -16.35 -15.28 5.02
CA GLU A 188 -17.09 -16.09 5.98
C GLU A 188 -17.54 -15.18 7.12
N ARG A 189 -18.87 -15.01 7.27
CA ARG A 189 -19.47 -14.31 8.42
C ARG A 189 -19.55 -15.28 9.59
N ILE A 190 -19.12 -14.84 10.77
CA ILE A 190 -18.99 -15.66 11.98
C ILE A 190 -20.05 -15.25 13.00
#